data_40993f26e9cfedb10fc898aba93c2001
#
_entry.id   40993f26e9cfedb10fc898aba93c2001
#
_cell.length_a   1.000
_cell.length_b   1.000
_cell.length_c   1.000
_cell.angle_alpha   90.00
_cell.angle_beta   90.00
_cell.angle_gamma   90.00
#
_symmetry.space_group_name_H-M   'P 1'
#
loop_
_entity.id
_entity.type
_entity.pdbx_description
1 polymer ?
#
loop_
_entity_poly.entity_id
_entity_poly.type
_entity_poly.pdbx_seq_one_letter_code
_entity_poly.pdbx_strand_id
1 'polypeptide(L)'
;MACSPQDPGFRYDRKRRERAPLSTQPDLTTVHDELAERSVEFESAPAGSVISWALQRFGSKLALACSFQDAVIVDLAVAVDPGIEVIFLDTGAHFPETLAYVEAIRAQYDLNLTTTTPGADAEAWPCGSEKCCEFRKVGPLKQALAGNEAWLTGLKRVDAPTRVTTPIVSYDEKWGMVKINPLATWTDQDIAGYEADHGIPRHPLLSQGYLSIGCAPTTRPVAPGEDPRAGRWSGSDKVECGLHA
;
A
#
# COMPACT_ATOMS: atom_id res chain seq x y z
N MET A 1 -27.58 2.40 -2.79
CA MET A 1 -27.45 3.64 -3.57
C MET A 1 -25.97 3.99 -3.58
N ALA A 2 -25.27 3.67 -4.64
CA ALA A 2 -23.85 3.95 -4.80
C ALA A 2 -23.64 5.47 -4.94
N CYS A 3 -22.85 6.06 -4.05
CA CYS A 3 -22.45 7.45 -4.13
C CYS A 3 -21.30 7.54 -5.13
N SER A 4 -21.55 8.11 -6.29
CA SER A 4 -20.55 8.39 -7.32
C SER A 4 -19.56 9.44 -6.80
N PRO A 5 -18.24 9.26 -6.89
CA PRO A 5 -17.26 10.26 -6.49
C PRO A 5 -17.00 11.23 -7.65
N GLN A 6 -18.00 12.01 -8.03
CA GLN A 6 -17.82 13.12 -8.97
C GLN A 6 -18.07 14.43 -8.25
N ASP A 7 -17.08 14.91 -7.50
CA ASP A 7 -16.96 16.33 -7.21
C ASP A 7 -15.85 16.89 -8.11
N PRO A 8 -16.18 17.61 -9.21
CA PRO A 8 -15.22 18.04 -10.23
C PRO A 8 -14.40 19.28 -9.85
N GLY A 9 -14.35 19.65 -8.57
CA GLY A 9 -13.84 20.97 -8.14
C GLY A 9 -12.52 20.99 -7.37
N PHE A 10 -11.98 19.87 -6.90
CA PHE A 10 -10.81 19.92 -6.04
C PHE A 10 -9.54 19.40 -6.74
N ARG A 11 -8.74 20.34 -7.30
CA ARG A 11 -7.36 20.07 -7.72
C ARG A 11 -6.39 20.58 -6.64
N TYR A 12 -5.55 19.71 -6.14
CA TYR A 12 -4.49 20.06 -5.21
C TYR A 12 -3.41 20.92 -5.90
N ASP A 13 -3.23 22.16 -5.44
CA ASP A 13 -2.19 23.08 -5.95
C ASP A 13 -0.89 22.89 -5.15
N ARG A 14 0.05 22.17 -5.72
CA ARG A 14 1.38 21.88 -5.15
C ARG A 14 2.23 23.12 -4.85
N LYS A 15 1.93 24.27 -5.47
CA LYS A 15 2.74 25.50 -5.34
C LYS A 15 2.42 26.34 -4.09
N ARG A 16 1.43 25.95 -3.30
CA ARG A 16 0.93 26.81 -2.22
C ARG A 16 1.19 26.22 -0.83
N ARG A 17 2.43 26.00 -0.43
CA ARG A 17 2.82 25.96 0.99
C ARG A 17 4.30 25.65 1.22
N GLU A 18 5.11 26.69 1.30
CA GLU A 18 6.19 26.72 2.27
C GLU A 18 5.55 26.99 3.64
N ARG A 19 5.49 25.99 4.49
CA ARG A 19 5.14 26.16 5.92
C ARG A 19 6.41 26.38 6.73
N ALA A 20 6.34 27.33 7.66
CA ALA A 20 7.38 27.61 8.64
C ALA A 20 7.81 26.34 9.39
N PRO A 21 9.10 26.19 9.77
CA PRO A 21 9.57 25.06 10.55
C PRO A 21 8.87 25.03 11.90
N LEU A 22 8.22 23.91 12.23
CA LEU A 22 7.72 23.61 13.56
C LEU A 22 8.94 23.40 14.47
N SER A 23 9.31 24.43 15.22
CA SER A 23 10.28 24.34 16.32
C SER A 23 9.56 23.78 17.55
N THR A 24 9.57 22.51 17.71
CA THR A 24 9.41 21.60 18.86
C THR A 24 8.85 20.30 18.31
N GLN A 25 9.60 19.20 18.46
CA GLN A 25 9.04 17.88 18.15
C GLN A 25 7.80 17.71 19.05
N PRO A 26 6.61 17.44 18.47
CA PRO A 26 5.43 17.16 19.27
C PRO A 26 5.72 15.96 20.16
N ASP A 27 5.21 15.97 21.38
CA ASP A 27 5.23 14.81 22.26
C ASP A 27 4.58 13.63 21.53
N LEU A 28 5.29 12.52 21.39
CA LEU A 28 4.81 11.33 20.70
C LEU A 28 3.43 10.90 21.21
N THR A 29 3.16 11.03 22.50
CA THR A 29 1.86 10.72 23.10
C THR A 29 0.75 11.55 22.46
N THR A 30 0.95 12.86 22.31
CA THR A 30 -0.01 13.76 21.67
C THR A 30 -0.25 13.39 20.20
N VAL A 31 0.82 12.96 19.49
CA VAL A 31 0.69 12.50 18.08
C VAL A 31 -0.12 11.21 18.01
N HIS A 32 0.13 10.25 18.90
CA HIS A 32 -0.62 9.00 18.94
C HIS A 32 -2.11 9.23 19.19
N ASP A 33 -2.46 10.07 20.16
CA ASP A 33 -3.84 10.38 20.50
C ASP A 33 -4.57 11.07 19.33
N GLU A 34 -3.94 12.08 18.71
CA GLU A 34 -4.48 12.75 17.52
C GLU A 34 -4.73 11.78 16.37
N LEU A 35 -3.79 10.87 16.09
CA LEU A 35 -3.94 9.91 15.01
C LEU A 35 -4.99 8.85 15.32
N ALA A 36 -5.14 8.44 16.58
CA ALA A 36 -6.18 7.51 17.02
C ALA A 36 -7.58 8.11 16.84
N GLU A 37 -7.79 9.35 17.28
CA GLU A 37 -9.05 10.09 17.06
C GLU A 37 -9.35 10.20 15.55
N ARG A 38 -8.35 10.59 14.76
CA ARG A 38 -8.47 10.70 13.31
C ARG A 38 -8.80 9.36 12.64
N SER A 39 -8.23 8.27 13.12
CA SER A 39 -8.52 6.94 12.60
C SER A 39 -10.00 6.56 12.83
N VAL A 40 -10.55 6.89 14.00
CA VAL A 40 -11.97 6.66 14.29
C VAL A 40 -12.88 7.50 13.37
N GLU A 41 -12.56 8.76 13.15
CA GLU A 41 -13.32 9.63 12.24
C GLU A 41 -13.32 9.08 10.80
N PHE A 42 -12.23 8.44 10.39
CA PHE A 42 -12.09 7.89 9.04
C PHE A 42 -12.75 6.53 8.81
N GLU A 43 -13.29 5.87 9.84
CA GLU A 43 -13.97 4.57 9.68
C GLU A 43 -15.13 4.61 8.66
N SER A 44 -15.80 5.73 8.52
CA SER A 44 -16.89 5.93 7.55
C SER A 44 -16.54 6.89 6.41
N ALA A 45 -15.30 7.38 6.34
CA ALA A 45 -14.89 8.32 5.33
C ALA A 45 -14.54 7.61 4.00
N PRO A 46 -14.81 8.25 2.84
CA PRO A 46 -14.32 7.78 1.56
C PRO A 46 -12.79 7.70 1.55
N ALA A 47 -12.22 6.66 0.93
CA ALA A 47 -10.77 6.47 0.84
C ALA A 47 -10.03 7.68 0.23
N GLY A 48 -10.62 8.33 -0.79
CA GLY A 48 -10.08 9.56 -1.38
C GLY A 48 -9.99 10.73 -0.39
N SER A 49 -10.92 10.82 0.58
CA SER A 49 -10.87 11.84 1.63
C SER A 49 -9.71 11.60 2.60
N VAL A 50 -9.44 10.33 2.93
CA VAL A 50 -8.28 9.94 3.76
C VAL A 50 -6.97 10.31 3.06
N ILE A 51 -6.87 10.02 1.75
CA ILE A 51 -5.69 10.36 0.94
C ILE A 51 -5.52 11.88 0.85
N SER A 52 -6.61 12.61 0.63
CA SER A 52 -6.59 14.07 0.56
C SER A 52 -6.10 14.71 1.86
N TRP A 53 -6.56 14.19 3.02
CA TRP A 53 -6.06 14.61 4.33
C TRP A 53 -4.56 14.32 4.47
N ALA A 54 -4.12 13.13 4.07
CA ALA A 54 -2.70 12.76 4.15
C ALA A 54 -1.83 13.71 3.32
N LEU A 55 -2.24 14.03 2.10
CA LEU A 55 -1.53 14.97 1.23
C LEU A 55 -1.52 16.39 1.80
N GLN A 56 -2.63 16.85 2.39
CA GLN A 56 -2.67 18.16 3.04
C GLN A 56 -1.72 18.25 4.25
N ARG A 57 -1.57 17.15 5.00
CA ARG A 57 -0.75 17.11 6.21
C ARG A 57 0.73 16.96 5.91
N PHE A 58 1.10 16.07 5.00
CA PHE A 58 2.49 15.65 4.76
C PHE A 58 3.08 16.19 3.45
N GLY A 59 2.24 16.58 2.49
CA GLY A 59 2.69 17.13 1.20
C GLY A 59 3.67 16.21 0.49
N SER A 60 4.84 16.74 0.12
CA SER A 60 5.91 15.99 -0.55
C SER A 60 6.65 15.00 0.35
N LYS A 61 6.28 14.87 1.62
CA LYS A 61 6.80 13.89 2.57
C LYS A 61 5.90 12.65 2.68
N LEU A 62 4.96 12.50 1.77
CA LEU A 62 4.06 11.34 1.64
C LEU A 62 4.45 10.54 0.41
N ALA A 63 4.59 9.21 0.57
CA ALA A 63 4.72 8.28 -0.54
C ALA A 63 3.68 7.16 -0.45
N LEU A 64 3.36 6.52 -1.57
CA LEU A 64 2.53 5.33 -1.65
C LEU A 64 3.42 4.10 -1.87
N ALA A 65 3.39 3.10 -0.98
CA ALA A 65 4.00 1.81 -1.25
C ALA A 65 2.92 0.83 -1.76
N CYS A 66 3.11 0.32 -2.98
CA CYS A 66 2.16 -0.57 -3.64
C CYS A 66 2.81 -1.89 -4.08
N SER A 67 2.13 -3.01 -3.81
CA SER A 67 2.55 -4.35 -4.26
C SER A 67 2.03 -4.72 -5.64
N PHE A 68 1.13 -3.91 -6.20
CA PHE A 68 0.46 -4.13 -7.48
C PHE A 68 -0.25 -5.49 -7.59
N GLN A 69 -0.83 -6.00 -6.49
CA GLN A 69 -1.81 -7.07 -6.58
C GLN A 69 -3.10 -6.58 -7.26
N ASP A 70 -3.45 -5.34 -7.00
CA ASP A 70 -4.42 -4.49 -7.70
C ASP A 70 -3.86 -3.07 -7.79
N ALA A 71 -4.52 -2.18 -8.53
CA ALA A 71 -4.11 -0.79 -8.68
C ALA A 71 -5.13 0.22 -8.11
N VAL A 72 -6.08 -0.22 -7.29
CA VAL A 72 -7.13 0.64 -6.73
C VAL A 72 -6.54 1.78 -5.90
N ILE A 73 -5.59 1.48 -5.02
CA ILE A 73 -4.95 2.53 -4.20
C ILE A 73 -4.13 3.50 -5.05
N VAL A 74 -3.58 3.03 -6.17
CA VAL A 74 -2.85 3.88 -7.14
C VAL A 74 -3.81 4.84 -7.82
N ASP A 75 -4.93 4.33 -8.37
CA ASP A 75 -5.96 5.16 -9.02
C ASP A 75 -6.50 6.26 -8.08
N LEU A 76 -6.87 5.87 -6.85
CA LEU A 76 -7.33 6.80 -5.82
C LEU A 76 -6.29 7.87 -5.47
N ALA A 77 -5.00 7.48 -5.35
CA ALA A 77 -3.95 8.41 -4.98
C ALA A 77 -3.62 9.38 -6.13
N VAL A 78 -3.53 8.88 -7.36
CA VAL A 78 -3.28 9.69 -8.56
C VAL A 78 -4.46 10.63 -8.86
N ALA A 79 -5.69 10.22 -8.58
CA ALA A 79 -6.86 11.11 -8.70
C ALA A 79 -6.76 12.33 -7.78
N VAL A 80 -6.11 12.21 -6.62
CA VAL A 80 -5.90 13.31 -5.67
C VAL A 80 -4.62 14.10 -5.99
N ASP A 81 -3.50 13.42 -6.22
CA ASP A 81 -2.21 14.03 -6.64
C ASP A 81 -1.56 13.19 -7.75
N PRO A 82 -1.65 13.60 -9.03
CA PRO A 82 -1.01 12.89 -10.14
C PRO A 82 0.53 12.76 -10.02
N GLY A 83 1.14 13.54 -9.15
CA GLY A 83 2.59 13.53 -8.94
C GLY A 83 3.03 12.79 -7.68
N ILE A 84 2.12 12.12 -6.98
CA ILE A 84 2.50 11.33 -5.78
C ILE A 84 3.57 10.30 -6.11
N GLU A 85 4.58 10.18 -5.24
CA GLU A 85 5.57 9.12 -5.40
C GLU A 85 4.95 7.76 -5.10
N VAL A 86 5.05 6.83 -6.05
CA VAL A 86 4.64 5.42 -5.90
C VAL A 86 5.90 4.57 -5.82
N ILE A 87 6.04 3.80 -4.73
CA ILE A 87 7.18 2.92 -4.49
C ILE A 87 6.76 1.48 -4.78
N PHE A 88 7.46 0.84 -5.70
CA PHE A 88 7.36 -0.59 -5.98
C PHE A 88 8.61 -1.32 -5.51
N LEU A 89 8.41 -2.40 -4.75
CA LEU A 89 9.50 -3.26 -4.31
C LEU A 89 9.67 -4.43 -5.28
N ASP A 90 10.54 -4.28 -6.27
CA ASP A 90 10.93 -5.42 -7.08
C ASP A 90 11.85 -6.33 -6.28
N THR A 91 11.29 -7.39 -5.76
CA THR A 91 12.00 -8.37 -4.92
C THR A 91 12.97 -9.26 -5.71
N GLY A 92 13.01 -9.14 -7.04
CA GLY A 92 13.71 -10.07 -7.93
C GLY A 92 13.12 -11.47 -7.94
N ALA A 93 11.91 -11.66 -7.38
CA ALA A 93 11.24 -12.93 -7.27
C ALA A 93 9.73 -12.83 -7.60
N HIS A 94 9.33 -11.80 -8.33
CA HIS A 94 7.96 -11.65 -8.80
C HIS A 94 7.63 -12.59 -9.95
N PHE A 95 6.33 -12.82 -10.17
CA PHE A 95 5.85 -13.41 -11.41
C PHE A 95 6.10 -12.44 -12.59
N PRO A 96 6.40 -12.94 -13.80
CA PRO A 96 6.48 -12.08 -14.98
C PRO A 96 5.20 -11.27 -15.22
N GLU A 97 4.03 -11.86 -14.91
CA GLU A 97 2.72 -11.21 -15.01
C GLU A 97 2.61 -10.00 -14.06
N THR A 98 3.20 -10.09 -12.87
CA THR A 98 3.23 -8.96 -11.93
C THR A 98 4.07 -7.81 -12.49
N LEU A 99 5.27 -8.11 -13.01
CA LEU A 99 6.14 -7.09 -13.60
C LEU A 99 5.50 -6.43 -14.82
N ALA A 100 4.85 -7.23 -15.70
CA ALA A 100 4.12 -6.70 -16.83
C ALA A 100 2.92 -5.84 -16.42
N TYR A 101 2.21 -6.22 -15.34
CA TYR A 101 1.10 -5.45 -14.79
C TYR A 101 1.59 -4.11 -14.23
N VAL A 102 2.70 -4.08 -13.50
CA VAL A 102 3.32 -2.83 -13.00
C VAL A 102 3.60 -1.88 -14.15
N GLU A 103 4.23 -2.35 -15.24
CA GLU A 103 4.53 -1.51 -16.40
C GLU A 103 3.27 -1.02 -17.12
N ALA A 104 2.23 -1.83 -17.20
CA ALA A 104 0.95 -1.44 -17.79
C ALA A 104 0.28 -0.32 -16.96
N ILE A 105 0.23 -0.47 -15.64
CA ILE A 105 -0.32 0.55 -14.74
C ILE A 105 0.53 1.82 -14.75
N ARG A 106 1.87 1.68 -14.74
CA ARG A 106 2.78 2.81 -14.86
C ARG A 106 2.50 3.64 -16.11
N ALA A 107 2.34 2.99 -17.26
CA ALA A 107 2.06 3.65 -18.53
C ALA A 107 0.66 4.28 -18.56
N GLN A 108 -0.35 3.62 -17.98
CA GLN A 108 -1.73 4.11 -17.95
C GLN A 108 -1.87 5.41 -17.16
N TYR A 109 -1.17 5.54 -16.03
CA TYR A 109 -1.29 6.69 -15.12
C TYR A 109 -0.13 7.68 -15.20
N ASP A 110 0.86 7.44 -16.08
CA ASP A 110 2.12 8.23 -16.13
C ASP A 110 2.75 8.39 -14.72
N LEU A 111 2.92 7.25 -14.02
CA LEU A 111 3.27 7.23 -12.60
C LEU A 111 4.67 7.80 -12.33
N ASN A 112 4.78 8.61 -11.29
CA ASN A 112 6.03 8.91 -10.62
C ASN A 112 6.47 7.67 -9.80
N LEU A 113 6.94 6.63 -10.52
CA LEU A 113 7.26 5.32 -9.97
C LEU A 113 8.73 5.20 -9.59
N THR A 114 8.99 4.96 -8.32
CA THR A 114 10.29 4.56 -7.79
C THR A 114 10.30 3.04 -7.61
N THR A 115 11.15 2.34 -8.37
CA THR A 115 11.36 0.90 -8.20
C THR A 115 12.61 0.64 -7.39
N THR A 116 12.48 -0.10 -6.28
CA THR A 116 13.64 -0.53 -5.49
C THR A 116 13.94 -2.00 -5.74
N THR A 117 15.21 -2.35 -5.78
CA THR A 117 15.69 -3.73 -5.93
C THR A 117 16.53 -4.13 -4.71
N PRO A 118 16.53 -5.41 -4.33
CA PRO A 118 17.35 -5.89 -3.23
C PRO A 118 18.84 -5.82 -3.60
N GLY A 119 19.68 -5.62 -2.61
CA GLY A 119 21.13 -5.76 -2.76
C GLY A 119 21.56 -7.22 -3.02
N ALA A 120 22.84 -7.41 -3.41
CA ALA A 120 23.40 -8.74 -3.71
C ALA A 120 23.28 -9.75 -2.54
N ASP A 121 23.32 -9.28 -1.31
CA ASP A 121 23.18 -10.14 -0.11
C ASP A 121 21.83 -10.85 -0.02
N ALA A 122 20.82 -10.38 -0.74
CA ALA A 122 19.50 -11.01 -0.76
C ALA A 122 19.49 -12.41 -1.39
N GLU A 123 20.44 -12.71 -2.28
CA GLU A 123 20.55 -14.00 -2.95
C GLU A 123 21.01 -15.11 -2.00
N ALA A 124 21.69 -14.77 -0.91
CA ALA A 124 22.15 -15.73 0.09
C ALA A 124 20.99 -16.39 0.89
N TRP A 125 19.77 -15.86 0.80
CA TRP A 125 18.64 -16.29 1.62
C TRP A 125 17.55 -16.97 0.79
N PRO A 126 17.12 -18.20 1.18
CA PRO A 126 16.01 -18.89 0.52
C PRO A 126 14.74 -18.02 0.52
N CYS A 127 14.04 -17.99 -0.61
CA CYS A 127 12.79 -17.25 -0.73
C CYS A 127 11.75 -17.76 0.28
N GLY A 128 11.07 -16.83 0.98
CA GLY A 128 10.11 -17.15 2.03
C GLY A 128 10.69 -17.17 3.45
N SER A 129 12.02 -17.26 3.65
CA SER A 129 12.63 -17.10 4.98
C SER A 129 12.42 -15.69 5.53
N GLU A 130 12.56 -15.49 6.85
CA GLU A 130 12.48 -14.16 7.47
C GLU A 130 13.54 -13.21 6.92
N LYS A 131 14.79 -13.70 6.83
CA LYS A 131 15.89 -12.92 6.27
C LYS A 131 15.67 -12.55 4.80
N CYS A 132 15.09 -13.45 4.00
CA CYS A 132 14.72 -13.11 2.63
C CYS A 132 13.78 -11.87 2.58
N CYS A 133 12.75 -11.84 3.43
CA CYS A 133 11.86 -10.68 3.47
C CYS A 133 12.55 -9.42 4.02
N GLU A 134 13.46 -9.56 4.98
CA GLU A 134 14.25 -8.43 5.48
C GLU A 134 15.08 -7.79 4.36
N PHE A 135 15.83 -8.59 3.62
CA PHE A 135 16.73 -8.08 2.57
C PHE A 135 16.00 -7.68 1.28
N ARG A 136 14.86 -8.34 0.94
CA ARG A 136 14.16 -8.07 -0.33
C ARG A 136 13.00 -7.09 -0.19
N LYS A 137 12.53 -6.80 1.03
CA LYS A 137 11.34 -5.95 1.24
C LYS A 137 11.57 -4.89 2.30
N VAL A 138 11.87 -5.29 3.55
CA VAL A 138 11.91 -4.35 4.68
C VAL A 138 13.03 -3.33 4.50
N GLY A 139 14.26 -3.79 4.28
CA GLY A 139 15.41 -2.93 4.06
C GLY A 139 15.24 -1.97 2.87
N PRO A 140 14.91 -2.48 1.65
CA PRO A 140 14.65 -1.64 0.48
C PRO A 140 13.53 -0.63 0.69
N LEU A 141 12.42 -1.02 1.32
CA LEU A 141 11.33 -0.08 1.60
C LEU A 141 11.76 1.01 2.58
N LYS A 142 12.52 0.63 3.63
CA LYS A 142 13.04 1.60 4.59
C LYS A 142 13.96 2.63 3.93
N GLN A 143 14.77 2.20 2.97
CA GLN A 143 15.61 3.11 2.18
C GLN A 143 14.77 4.01 1.27
N ALA A 144 13.77 3.47 0.58
CA ALA A 144 12.91 4.24 -0.31
C ALA A 144 12.06 5.27 0.45
N LEU A 145 11.60 4.93 1.66
CA LEU A 145 10.84 5.84 2.52
C LEU A 145 11.73 6.84 3.29
N ALA A 146 13.06 6.75 3.15
CA ALA A 146 13.95 7.67 3.87
C ALA A 146 13.68 9.13 3.48
N GLY A 147 13.41 9.96 4.48
CA GLY A 147 13.05 11.37 4.28
C GLY A 147 11.54 11.64 4.15
N ASN A 148 10.70 10.60 4.07
CA ASN A 148 9.26 10.75 4.21
C ASN A 148 8.83 10.80 5.68
N GLU A 149 7.68 11.41 5.95
CA GLU A 149 7.05 11.48 7.28
C GLU A 149 5.83 10.57 7.38
N ALA A 150 5.30 10.14 6.24
CA ALA A 150 4.14 9.25 6.16
C ALA A 150 4.17 8.40 4.89
N TRP A 151 3.46 7.28 4.92
CA TRP A 151 3.24 6.43 3.76
C TRP A 151 1.83 5.87 3.69
N LEU A 152 1.32 5.77 2.46
CA LEU A 152 0.06 5.10 2.13
C LEU A 152 0.31 3.64 1.82
N THR A 153 -0.62 2.78 2.22
CA THR A 153 -0.63 1.36 1.87
C THR A 153 -2.02 0.90 1.41
N GLY A 154 -2.08 -0.10 0.54
CA GLY A 154 -3.32 -0.76 0.12
C GLY A 154 -3.78 -1.87 1.06
N LEU A 155 -3.42 -1.82 2.35
CA LEU A 155 -3.80 -2.85 3.33
C LEU A 155 -5.30 -2.83 3.60
N LYS A 156 -5.90 -4.04 3.62
CA LYS A 156 -7.30 -4.26 4.02
C LYS A 156 -7.36 -5.16 5.26
N ARG A 157 -8.32 -4.92 6.14
CA ARG A 157 -8.55 -5.76 7.34
C ARG A 157 -8.96 -7.18 6.99
N VAL A 158 -9.69 -7.34 5.90
CA VAL A 158 -10.16 -8.65 5.42
C VAL A 158 -9.05 -9.54 4.88
N ASP A 159 -7.88 -9.00 4.57
CA ASP A 159 -6.78 -9.76 3.99
C ASP A 159 -6.20 -10.84 4.94
N ALA A 160 -6.21 -10.61 6.26
CA ALA A 160 -5.67 -11.56 7.23
C ALA A 160 -6.22 -11.32 8.64
N PRO A 161 -6.34 -12.38 9.47
CA PRO A 161 -6.75 -12.25 10.88
C PRO A 161 -5.86 -11.29 11.68
N THR A 162 -4.58 -11.20 11.35
CA THR A 162 -3.61 -10.28 11.99
C THR A 162 -3.90 -8.81 11.70
N ARG A 163 -4.77 -8.50 10.73
CA ARG A 163 -5.07 -7.14 10.26
C ARG A 163 -6.43 -6.61 10.70
N VAL A 164 -7.26 -7.43 11.34
CA VAL A 164 -8.67 -7.09 11.69
C VAL A 164 -8.79 -5.78 12.47
N THR A 165 -7.82 -5.47 13.32
CA THR A 165 -7.79 -4.25 14.14
C THR A 165 -6.88 -3.16 13.58
N THR A 166 -6.37 -3.30 12.35
CA THR A 166 -5.47 -2.29 11.78
C THR A 166 -6.18 -0.93 11.69
N PRO A 167 -5.63 0.13 12.28
CA PRO A 167 -6.20 1.47 12.18
C PRO A 167 -6.05 2.04 10.77
N ILE A 168 -6.93 2.96 10.39
CA ILE A 168 -6.81 3.67 9.12
C ILE A 168 -5.60 4.59 9.13
N VAL A 169 -5.34 5.24 10.28
CA VAL A 169 -4.16 6.09 10.49
C VAL A 169 -3.52 5.74 11.81
N SER A 170 -2.22 5.57 11.85
CA SER A 170 -1.45 5.36 13.08
C SER A 170 0.00 5.79 12.92
N TYR A 171 0.68 6.09 14.02
CA TYR A 171 2.13 6.14 14.01
C TYR A 171 2.68 4.71 14.09
N ASP A 172 3.53 4.36 13.15
CA ASP A 172 4.17 3.04 13.10
C ASP A 172 5.59 3.16 13.67
N GLU A 173 5.76 2.68 14.89
CA GLU A 173 7.02 2.76 15.64
C GLU A 173 8.18 2.05 14.94
N LYS A 174 7.89 0.94 14.26
CA LYS A 174 8.87 0.18 13.50
C LYS A 174 9.46 0.99 12.34
N TRP A 175 8.62 1.81 11.72
CA TRP A 175 8.99 2.64 10.58
C TRP A 175 9.38 4.06 11.00
N GLY A 176 9.01 4.49 12.22
CA GLY A 176 9.26 5.83 12.71
C GLY A 176 8.49 6.91 11.94
N MET A 177 7.31 6.59 11.41
CA MET A 177 6.51 7.47 10.58
C MET A 177 5.02 7.14 10.64
N VAL A 178 4.18 8.00 10.11
CA VAL A 178 2.74 7.76 10.05
C VAL A 178 2.41 6.79 8.91
N LYS A 179 1.66 5.76 9.25
CA LYS A 179 1.13 4.78 8.31
C LYS A 179 -0.35 5.03 8.08
N ILE A 180 -0.76 5.03 6.82
CA ILE A 180 -2.12 5.36 6.42
C ILE A 180 -2.63 4.26 5.50
N ASN A 181 -3.78 3.67 5.85
CA ASN A 181 -4.42 2.54 5.20
C ASN A 181 -5.81 2.94 4.70
N PRO A 182 -5.94 3.70 3.62
CA PRO A 182 -7.23 4.24 3.16
C PRO A 182 -8.25 3.17 2.80
N LEU A 183 -7.78 1.95 2.46
CA LEU A 183 -8.59 0.80 2.08
C LEU A 183 -8.84 -0.16 3.26
N ALA A 184 -8.50 0.19 4.51
CA ALA A 184 -8.57 -0.72 5.65
C ALA A 184 -9.95 -1.36 5.83
N THR A 185 -11.03 -0.63 5.58
CA THR A 185 -12.41 -1.09 5.72
C THR A 185 -13.00 -1.77 4.47
N TRP A 186 -12.27 -1.78 3.36
CA TRP A 186 -12.75 -2.32 2.09
C TRP A 186 -12.68 -3.85 2.07
N THR A 187 -13.65 -4.44 1.37
CA THR A 187 -13.71 -5.86 1.06
C THR A 187 -13.13 -6.15 -0.32
N ASP A 188 -12.91 -7.42 -0.64
CA ASP A 188 -12.52 -7.82 -2.00
C ASP A 188 -13.61 -7.50 -3.04
N GLN A 189 -14.88 -7.48 -2.62
CA GLN A 189 -15.98 -7.07 -3.48
C GLN A 189 -15.93 -5.56 -3.78
N ASP A 190 -15.58 -4.74 -2.81
CA ASP A 190 -15.40 -3.29 -3.01
C ASP A 190 -14.25 -3.01 -3.99
N ILE A 191 -13.13 -3.73 -3.86
CA ILE A 191 -12.01 -3.65 -4.82
C ILE A 191 -12.47 -4.02 -6.22
N ALA A 192 -13.13 -5.18 -6.37
CA ALA A 192 -13.57 -5.66 -7.68
C ALA A 192 -14.63 -4.74 -8.33
N GLY A 193 -15.54 -4.17 -7.52
CA GLY A 193 -16.51 -3.19 -7.97
C GLY A 193 -15.84 -1.92 -8.44
N TYR A 194 -14.91 -1.39 -7.67
CA TYR A 194 -14.15 -0.19 -8.02
C TYR A 194 -13.32 -0.37 -9.30
N GLU A 195 -12.62 -1.51 -9.44
CA GLU A 195 -11.88 -1.85 -10.67
C GLU A 195 -12.79 -1.81 -11.90
N ALA A 196 -13.99 -2.41 -11.79
CA ALA A 196 -14.95 -2.47 -12.89
C ALA A 196 -15.51 -1.07 -13.24
N ASP A 197 -15.87 -0.28 -12.24
CA ASP A 197 -16.47 1.05 -12.43
C ASP A 197 -15.47 2.07 -12.99
N HIS A 198 -14.18 1.91 -12.68
CA HIS A 198 -13.10 2.80 -13.11
C HIS A 198 -12.28 2.26 -14.29
N GLY A 199 -12.61 1.07 -14.80
CA GLY A 199 -11.89 0.45 -15.92
C GLY A 199 -10.43 0.12 -15.60
N ILE A 200 -10.12 -0.19 -14.35
CA ILE A 200 -8.77 -0.56 -13.91
C ILE A 200 -8.49 -2.00 -14.37
N PRO A 201 -7.39 -2.25 -15.09
CA PRO A 201 -7.03 -3.60 -15.46
C PRO A 201 -6.85 -4.49 -14.24
N ARG A 202 -7.40 -5.70 -14.27
CA ARG A 202 -7.19 -6.68 -13.21
C ARG A 202 -5.87 -7.42 -13.41
N HIS A 203 -5.20 -7.75 -12.30
CA HIS A 203 -3.98 -8.54 -12.37
C HIS A 203 -4.25 -9.92 -12.99
N PRO A 204 -3.47 -10.36 -14.03
CA PRO A 204 -3.77 -11.58 -14.79
C PRO A 204 -3.84 -12.86 -13.96
N LEU A 205 -3.04 -12.98 -12.90
CA LEU A 205 -3.00 -14.15 -12.05
C LEU A 205 -4.28 -14.36 -11.22
N LEU A 206 -5.10 -13.31 -11.02
CA LEU A 206 -6.38 -13.44 -10.30
C LEU A 206 -7.32 -14.42 -11.02
N SER A 207 -7.34 -14.39 -12.36
CA SER A 207 -8.14 -15.33 -13.16
C SER A 207 -7.60 -16.77 -13.14
N GLN A 208 -6.38 -16.97 -12.63
CA GLN A 208 -5.72 -18.27 -12.51
C GLN A 208 -5.78 -18.81 -11.07
N GLY A 209 -6.60 -18.20 -10.20
CA GLY A 209 -6.80 -18.65 -8.83
C GLY A 209 -5.77 -18.13 -7.81
N TYR A 210 -4.92 -17.19 -8.18
CA TYR A 210 -4.01 -16.54 -7.23
C TYR A 210 -4.73 -15.39 -6.53
N LEU A 211 -5.50 -15.67 -5.49
CA LEU A 211 -6.30 -14.67 -4.78
C LEU A 211 -5.44 -13.75 -3.88
N SER A 212 -4.20 -14.15 -3.56
CA SER A 212 -3.20 -13.30 -2.90
C SER A 212 -1.85 -13.50 -3.57
N ILE A 213 -1.30 -12.43 -4.13
CA ILE A 213 -0.10 -12.50 -4.98
C ILE A 213 1.12 -12.02 -4.19
N GLY A 214 2.20 -12.80 -4.25
CA GLY A 214 3.49 -12.49 -3.61
C GLY A 214 4.67 -12.89 -4.48
N CYS A 215 5.78 -13.30 -3.84
CA CYS A 215 6.93 -13.82 -4.57
C CYS A 215 6.57 -15.17 -5.22
N ALA A 216 6.92 -15.35 -6.50
CA ALA A 216 6.56 -16.52 -7.28
C ALA A 216 7.00 -17.86 -6.63
N PRO A 217 8.21 -18.01 -6.08
CA PRO A 217 8.64 -19.29 -5.48
C PRO A 217 7.83 -19.71 -4.24
N THR A 218 7.04 -18.80 -3.63
CA THR A 218 6.32 -19.06 -2.39
C THR A 218 4.84 -18.72 -2.48
N THR A 219 4.31 -18.65 -3.71
CA THR A 219 2.90 -18.36 -3.95
C THR A 219 2.33 -19.38 -4.92
N ARG A 220 1.21 -20.01 -4.57
CA ARG A 220 0.43 -20.91 -5.41
C ARG A 220 -1.00 -20.43 -5.58
N PRO A 221 -1.72 -20.89 -6.58
CA PRO A 221 -3.17 -20.68 -6.64
C PRO A 221 -3.87 -21.41 -5.49
N VAL A 222 -5.05 -20.94 -5.12
CA VAL A 222 -5.88 -21.56 -4.08
C VAL A 222 -7.07 -22.29 -4.71
N ALA A 223 -7.54 -23.35 -4.03
CA ALA A 223 -8.73 -24.06 -4.45
C ALA A 223 -10.00 -23.24 -4.17
N PRO A 224 -11.13 -23.50 -4.87
CA PRO A 224 -12.40 -22.87 -4.55
C PRO A 224 -12.82 -23.12 -3.09
N GLY A 225 -13.07 -22.03 -2.35
CA GLY A 225 -13.41 -22.09 -0.93
C GLY A 225 -12.24 -22.18 0.04
N GLU A 226 -11.01 -22.27 -0.45
CA GLU A 226 -9.80 -22.14 0.36
C GLU A 226 -9.59 -20.67 0.77
N ASP A 227 -8.95 -20.45 1.92
CA ASP A 227 -8.57 -19.10 2.35
C ASP A 227 -7.76 -18.39 1.25
N PRO A 228 -8.08 -17.15 0.87
CA PRO A 228 -7.38 -16.42 -0.19
C PRO A 228 -5.86 -16.35 -0.01
N ARG A 229 -5.37 -16.39 1.23
CA ARG A 229 -3.93 -16.33 1.54
C ARG A 229 -3.29 -17.71 1.77
N ALA A 230 -4.04 -18.81 1.77
CA ALA A 230 -3.51 -20.17 1.92
C ALA A 230 -2.44 -20.52 0.85
N GLY A 231 -2.47 -19.82 -0.29
CA GLY A 231 -1.43 -19.92 -1.31
C GLY A 231 -0.12 -19.23 -0.97
N ARG A 232 -0.07 -18.35 0.07
CA ARG A 232 1.11 -17.58 0.45
C ARG A 232 1.99 -18.37 1.41
N TRP A 233 3.30 -18.31 1.18
CA TRP A 233 4.30 -19.05 1.97
C TRP A 233 3.97 -20.54 2.14
N SER A 234 3.40 -21.14 1.11
CA SER A 234 3.01 -22.54 1.09
C SER A 234 4.17 -23.44 1.59
N GLY A 235 3.88 -24.29 2.59
CA GLY A 235 4.88 -25.13 3.21
C GLY A 235 5.64 -24.51 4.39
N SER A 236 5.22 -23.35 4.89
CA SER A 236 5.76 -22.73 6.11
C SER A 236 4.66 -22.18 7.01
N ASP A 237 4.96 -21.97 8.29
CA ASP A 237 4.03 -21.37 9.28
C ASP A 237 3.96 -19.84 9.18
N LYS A 238 4.60 -19.27 8.17
CA LYS A 238 4.65 -17.82 7.99
C LYS A 238 3.31 -17.27 7.52
N VAL A 239 2.82 -16.23 8.18
CA VAL A 239 1.53 -15.58 7.87
C VAL A 239 1.68 -14.15 7.34
N GLU A 240 2.83 -13.49 7.63
CA GLU A 240 3.11 -12.11 7.19
C GLU A 240 4.57 -11.92 6.74
N CYS A 241 4.81 -10.92 5.88
CA CYS A 241 6.14 -10.64 5.32
C CYS A 241 6.97 -9.64 6.14
N GLY A 242 6.48 -9.19 7.28
CA GLY A 242 7.18 -8.23 8.12
C GLY A 242 7.03 -6.75 7.70
N LEU A 243 6.35 -6.43 6.62
CA LEU A 243 6.04 -5.04 6.25
C LEU A 243 4.91 -4.46 7.11
N HIS A 244 4.00 -5.32 7.53
CA HIS A 244 2.78 -4.96 8.27
C HIS A 244 2.67 -5.69 9.63
N ALA A 245 3.76 -6.34 10.06
CA ALA A 245 3.86 -7.05 11.34
C ALA A 245 4.52 -6.16 12.39
#